data_cf3ff5a323631e311846f1a050374b51
#
_entry.id   cf3ff5a323631e311846f1a050374b51
#
_cell.length_a   1.000
_cell.length_b   1.000
_cell.length_c   1.000
_cell.angle_alpha   90.00
_cell.angle_beta   90.00
_cell.angle_gamma   90.00
#
_symmetry.space_group_name_H-M   'P 1'
#
loop_
_entity.id
_entity.type
_entity.pdbx_description
1 polymer ?
#
loop_
_entity_poly.entity_id
_entity_poly.type
_entity_poly.pdbx_seq_one_letter_code
_entity_poly.pdbx_strand_id
1 'polypeptide(L)'
;MTAGFVGLVLLTAIAFAILSQFAGGWGIPYFPFTTANGSKCTNTWTGYTCPALTKADFELYAETTLPIGTRIRSASYTVTHDVTVDAALVTNKSSVDAARKQLVEGFGGCGSGPVPDQLANATHVCRMSTDDDTATDKPPPPRLFSVVTGIMADGSMVTVLHIQSR
;
A
#
# COMPACT_ATOMS: atom_id res chain seq x y z
N MET A 1 -44.61 27.90 -18.69
CA MET A 1 -43.65 27.89 -17.57
C MET A 1 -43.01 26.50 -17.30
N THR A 2 -43.65 25.39 -17.58
CA THR A 2 -43.15 24.01 -17.35
C THR A 2 -41.93 23.61 -18.20
N ALA A 3 -41.84 24.03 -19.47
CA ALA A 3 -40.75 23.68 -20.37
C ALA A 3 -39.39 24.27 -19.92
N GLY A 4 -39.38 25.52 -19.38
CA GLY A 4 -38.15 26.15 -18.89
C GLY A 4 -37.61 25.50 -17.62
N PHE A 5 -38.49 25.04 -16.74
CA PHE A 5 -38.12 24.37 -15.51
C PHE A 5 -37.47 22.99 -15.78
N VAL A 6 -38.07 22.22 -16.71
CA VAL A 6 -37.54 20.92 -17.14
C VAL A 6 -36.16 21.07 -17.80
N GLY A 7 -36.00 22.10 -18.66
CA GLY A 7 -34.69 22.40 -19.27
C GLY A 7 -33.60 22.75 -18.25
N LEU A 8 -33.93 23.54 -17.22
CA LEU A 8 -33.00 23.89 -16.18
C LEU A 8 -32.56 22.67 -15.33
N VAL A 9 -33.50 21.80 -14.95
CA VAL A 9 -33.22 20.57 -14.21
C VAL A 9 -32.32 19.64 -15.00
N LEU A 10 -32.56 19.51 -16.29
CA LEU A 10 -31.77 18.65 -17.18
C LEU A 10 -30.32 19.19 -17.32
N LEU A 11 -30.17 20.49 -17.51
CA LEU A 11 -28.84 21.13 -17.59
C LEU A 11 -28.05 21.01 -16.28
N THR A 12 -28.70 21.19 -15.13
CA THR A 12 -28.02 21.01 -13.82
C THR A 12 -27.64 19.57 -13.58
N ALA A 13 -28.45 18.58 -13.97
CA ALA A 13 -28.13 17.17 -13.86
C ALA A 13 -26.92 16.78 -14.74
N ILE A 14 -26.88 17.27 -15.99
CA ILE A 14 -25.76 17.05 -16.90
C ILE A 14 -24.48 17.71 -16.37
N ALA A 15 -24.55 18.96 -15.91
CA ALA A 15 -23.42 19.66 -15.34
C ALA A 15 -22.87 18.93 -14.09
N PHE A 16 -23.77 18.46 -13.23
CA PHE A 16 -23.39 17.68 -12.05
C PHE A 16 -22.73 16.33 -12.43
N ALA A 17 -23.27 15.63 -13.42
CA ALA A 17 -22.69 14.38 -13.91
C ALA A 17 -21.29 14.59 -14.50
N ILE A 18 -21.09 15.67 -15.26
CA ILE A 18 -19.75 16.02 -15.80
C ILE A 18 -18.80 16.39 -14.69
N LEU A 19 -19.19 17.26 -13.75
CA LEU A 19 -18.34 17.69 -12.64
C LEU A 19 -17.97 16.54 -11.72
N SER A 20 -18.88 15.58 -11.48
CA SER A 20 -18.60 14.43 -10.62
C SER A 20 -17.52 13.51 -11.19
N GLN A 21 -17.31 13.47 -12.51
CA GLN A 21 -16.23 12.69 -13.12
C GLN A 21 -14.85 13.29 -12.83
N PHE A 22 -14.75 14.60 -12.63
CA PHE A 22 -13.50 15.30 -12.34
C PHE A 22 -13.27 15.54 -10.84
N ALA A 23 -14.32 15.41 -10.04
CA ALA A 23 -14.30 15.73 -8.60
C ALA A 23 -13.24 14.93 -7.83
N GLY A 24 -13.01 13.68 -8.20
CA GLY A 24 -11.96 12.84 -7.63
C GLY A 24 -10.56 13.40 -7.90
N GLY A 25 -10.28 13.82 -9.13
CA GLY A 25 -8.99 14.43 -9.50
C GLY A 25 -8.73 15.79 -8.85
N TRP A 26 -9.78 16.48 -8.41
CA TRP A 26 -9.69 17.75 -7.68
C TRP A 26 -9.57 17.57 -6.15
N GLY A 27 -9.47 16.32 -5.67
CA GLY A 27 -9.34 16.04 -4.24
C GLY A 27 -10.63 16.22 -3.44
N ILE A 28 -11.80 16.26 -4.08
CA ILE A 28 -13.08 16.39 -3.38
C ILE A 28 -13.32 15.08 -2.59
N PRO A 29 -13.60 15.15 -1.26
CA PRO A 29 -13.81 13.97 -0.42
C PRO A 29 -14.90 13.04 -0.97
N TYR A 30 -14.71 11.74 -0.77
CA TYR A 30 -15.59 10.64 -1.19
C TYR A 30 -15.68 10.40 -2.71
N PHE A 31 -15.00 11.18 -3.54
CA PHE A 31 -14.94 10.92 -4.97
C PHE A 31 -13.76 10.02 -5.31
N PRO A 32 -13.97 8.99 -6.17
CA PRO A 32 -12.90 8.14 -6.64
C PRO A 32 -12.05 8.84 -7.68
N PHE A 33 -10.78 8.45 -7.75
CA PHE A 33 -9.86 8.82 -8.81
C PHE A 33 -8.94 7.66 -9.17
N THR A 34 -8.24 7.78 -10.28
CA THR A 34 -7.24 6.79 -10.68
C THR A 34 -5.87 7.48 -10.70
N THR A 35 -4.87 6.84 -10.10
CA THR A 35 -3.48 7.32 -10.14
C THR A 35 -2.93 7.25 -11.57
N ALA A 36 -1.82 7.90 -11.82
CA ALA A 36 -1.12 7.83 -13.12
C ALA A 36 -0.73 6.39 -13.49
N ASN A 37 -0.49 5.52 -12.52
CA ASN A 37 -0.12 4.12 -12.70
C ASN A 37 -1.32 3.15 -12.62
N GLY A 38 -2.55 3.66 -12.53
CA GLY A 38 -3.77 2.88 -12.68
C GLY A 38 -4.40 2.34 -11.39
N SER A 39 -3.88 2.66 -10.20
CA SER A 39 -4.54 2.30 -8.94
C SER A 39 -5.80 3.12 -8.73
N LYS A 40 -6.88 2.46 -8.28
CA LYS A 40 -8.14 3.12 -7.94
C LYS A 40 -8.11 3.56 -6.48
N CYS A 41 -8.32 4.83 -6.25
CA CYS A 41 -8.28 5.47 -4.94
C CYS A 41 -9.57 6.25 -4.68
N THR A 42 -9.82 6.57 -3.42
CA THR A 42 -10.95 7.39 -3.00
C THR A 42 -10.44 8.48 -2.06
N ASN A 43 -10.81 9.71 -2.34
CA ASN A 43 -10.49 10.84 -1.47
C ASN A 43 -11.22 10.72 -0.12
N THR A 44 -10.55 11.15 0.94
CA THR A 44 -11.10 11.32 2.28
C THR A 44 -11.00 12.80 2.68
N TRP A 45 -11.45 13.17 3.86
CA TRP A 45 -11.31 14.55 4.35
C TRP A 45 -9.86 14.97 4.59
N THR A 46 -8.99 14.03 4.90
CA THR A 46 -7.60 14.28 5.31
C THR A 46 -6.57 13.73 4.33
N GLY A 47 -7.03 13.20 3.18
CA GLY A 47 -6.14 12.59 2.19
C GLY A 47 -6.89 11.64 1.26
N TYR A 48 -6.38 10.42 1.07
CA TYR A 48 -7.02 9.42 0.22
C TYR A 48 -6.60 8.00 0.59
N THR A 49 -7.38 7.01 0.14
CA THR A 49 -7.08 5.59 0.30
C THR A 49 -7.13 4.87 -1.04
N CYS A 50 -6.19 3.97 -1.26
CA CYS A 50 -6.13 3.07 -2.42
C CYS A 50 -6.17 1.62 -1.90
N PRO A 51 -7.31 0.93 -1.96
CA PRO A 51 -7.46 -0.41 -1.39
C PRO A 51 -6.72 -1.50 -2.18
N ALA A 52 -6.33 -1.20 -3.42
CA ALA A 52 -5.56 -2.10 -4.26
C ALA A 52 -4.56 -1.30 -5.10
N LEU A 53 -3.28 -1.55 -4.91
CA LEU A 53 -2.20 -0.91 -5.66
C LEU A 53 -1.80 -1.74 -6.89
N THR A 54 -1.52 -1.05 -7.99
CA THR A 54 -0.74 -1.61 -9.09
C THR A 54 0.72 -1.83 -8.64
N LYS A 55 1.48 -2.62 -9.40
CA LYS A 55 2.91 -2.82 -9.13
C LYS A 55 3.66 -1.49 -9.10
N ALA A 56 3.44 -0.63 -10.09
CA ALA A 56 4.14 0.64 -10.21
C ALA A 56 3.81 1.60 -9.05
N ASP A 57 2.55 1.67 -8.61
CA ASP A 57 2.18 2.47 -7.44
C ASP A 57 2.72 1.88 -6.15
N PHE A 58 2.73 0.54 -6.01
CA PHE A 58 3.35 -0.10 -4.85
C PHE A 58 4.84 0.25 -4.76
N GLU A 59 5.60 0.09 -5.85
CA GLU A 59 7.03 0.42 -5.86
C GLU A 59 7.29 1.91 -5.59
N LEU A 60 6.40 2.79 -6.09
CA LEU A 60 6.48 4.23 -5.84
C LEU A 60 6.22 4.57 -4.36
N TYR A 61 5.12 4.08 -3.79
CA TYR A 61 4.71 4.45 -2.42
C TYR A 61 5.49 3.70 -1.34
N ALA A 62 5.86 2.46 -1.60
CA ALA A 62 6.73 1.69 -0.71
C ALA A 62 8.21 2.09 -0.83
N GLU A 63 8.57 2.95 -1.80
CA GLU A 63 9.95 3.37 -2.09
C GLU A 63 10.92 2.18 -2.16
N THR A 64 10.44 1.08 -2.73
CA THR A 64 11.20 -0.16 -2.88
C THR A 64 10.78 -0.89 -4.14
N THR A 65 11.70 -1.61 -4.75
CA THR A 65 11.38 -2.44 -5.91
C THR A 65 10.82 -3.78 -5.46
N LEU A 66 9.84 -4.29 -6.20
CA LEU A 66 9.29 -5.62 -5.95
C LEU A 66 10.39 -6.68 -6.16
N PRO A 67 10.65 -7.56 -5.19
CA PRO A 67 11.68 -8.59 -5.32
C PRO A 67 11.45 -9.50 -6.53
N ILE A 68 12.54 -10.02 -7.10
CA ILE A 68 12.50 -10.88 -8.28
C ILE A 68 11.61 -12.10 -8.01
N GLY A 69 10.74 -12.46 -8.98
CA GLY A 69 9.83 -13.59 -8.87
C GLY A 69 8.70 -13.41 -7.87
N THR A 70 8.47 -12.17 -7.40
CA THR A 70 7.44 -11.81 -6.43
C THR A 70 6.22 -11.19 -7.13
N ARG A 71 5.04 -11.51 -6.62
CA ARG A 71 3.77 -10.90 -7.03
C ARG A 71 3.07 -10.29 -5.82
N ILE A 72 2.31 -9.24 -6.05
CA ILE A 72 1.45 -8.64 -5.05
C ILE A 72 0.21 -9.52 -4.89
N ARG A 73 -0.05 -9.98 -3.68
CA ARG A 73 -1.31 -10.66 -3.29
C ARG A 73 -2.35 -9.63 -2.88
N SER A 74 -1.92 -8.66 -2.08
CA SER A 74 -2.70 -7.48 -1.72
C SER A 74 -1.73 -6.34 -1.42
N ALA A 75 -2.10 -5.12 -1.75
CA ALA A 75 -1.37 -3.93 -1.34
C ALA A 75 -2.36 -2.78 -1.24
N SER A 76 -2.27 -2.00 -0.18
CA SER A 76 -3.08 -0.81 0.04
C SER A 76 -2.21 0.37 0.44
N TYR A 77 -2.74 1.55 0.23
CA TYR A 77 -2.10 2.81 0.56
C TYR A 77 -3.12 3.76 1.19
N THR A 78 -2.74 4.37 2.27
CA THR A 78 -3.58 5.34 2.97
C THR A 78 -2.76 6.57 3.30
N VAL A 79 -3.29 7.73 2.95
CA VAL A 79 -2.77 9.04 3.34
C VAL A 79 -3.79 9.70 4.25
N THR A 80 -3.32 10.08 5.42
CA THR A 80 -4.06 10.93 6.37
C THR A 80 -3.09 11.98 6.88
N HIS A 81 -2.81 12.05 8.19
CA HIS A 81 -1.68 12.78 8.75
C HIS A 81 -0.37 12.01 8.50
N ASP A 82 -0.47 10.69 8.56
CA ASP A 82 0.60 9.76 8.24
C ASP A 82 0.30 9.05 6.92
N VAL A 83 1.35 8.59 6.29
CA VAL A 83 1.29 7.76 5.09
C VAL A 83 1.52 6.31 5.49
N THR A 84 0.62 5.41 5.10
CA THR A 84 0.74 3.98 5.40
C THR A 84 0.66 3.14 4.12
N VAL A 85 1.59 2.22 3.97
CA VAL A 85 1.58 1.16 2.95
C VAL A 85 1.50 -0.19 3.64
N ASP A 86 0.46 -0.97 3.34
CA ASP A 86 0.32 -2.35 3.78
C ASP A 86 0.35 -3.28 2.57
N ALA A 87 1.14 -4.34 2.63
CA ALA A 87 1.18 -5.31 1.54
C ALA A 87 1.41 -6.75 2.00
N ALA A 88 0.82 -7.68 1.26
CA ALA A 88 1.15 -9.08 1.30
C ALA A 88 1.66 -9.52 -0.09
N LEU A 89 2.87 -10.03 -0.11
CA LEU A 89 3.59 -10.42 -1.32
C LEU A 89 3.82 -11.93 -1.31
N VAL A 90 3.86 -12.55 -2.49
CA VAL A 90 4.17 -13.97 -2.65
C VAL A 90 5.29 -14.14 -3.66
N THR A 91 6.37 -14.75 -3.22
CA THR A 91 7.54 -15.05 -4.05
C THR A 91 7.55 -16.53 -4.43
N ASN A 92 7.78 -16.82 -5.70
CA ASN A 92 7.89 -18.19 -6.21
C ASN A 92 9.08 -18.91 -5.59
N LYS A 93 8.97 -20.22 -5.35
CA LYS A 93 10.01 -21.08 -4.76
C LYS A 93 11.40 -20.88 -5.38
N SER A 94 11.48 -20.79 -6.71
CA SER A 94 12.75 -20.62 -7.44
C SER A 94 13.44 -19.26 -7.21
N SER A 95 12.74 -18.29 -6.67
CA SER A 95 13.25 -16.91 -6.49
C SER A 95 13.40 -16.51 -5.01
N VAL A 96 13.13 -17.42 -4.08
CA VAL A 96 13.09 -17.13 -2.64
C VAL A 96 14.43 -16.58 -2.14
N ASP A 97 15.55 -17.20 -2.48
CA ASP A 97 16.87 -16.78 -1.99
C ASP A 97 17.24 -15.38 -2.52
N ALA A 98 17.00 -15.13 -3.81
CA ALA A 98 17.26 -13.83 -4.43
C ALA A 98 16.36 -12.73 -3.83
N ALA A 99 15.08 -13.02 -3.65
CA ALA A 99 14.12 -12.08 -3.06
C ALA A 99 14.45 -11.79 -1.58
N ARG A 100 14.81 -12.81 -0.80
CA ARG A 100 15.22 -12.64 0.59
C ARG A 100 16.47 -11.78 0.72
N LYS A 101 17.48 -12.02 -0.13
CA LYS A 101 18.69 -11.19 -0.17
C LYS A 101 18.35 -9.73 -0.46
N GLN A 102 17.51 -9.47 -1.47
CA GLN A 102 17.08 -8.12 -1.83
C GLN A 102 16.33 -7.43 -0.66
N LEU A 103 15.46 -8.16 0.04
CA LEU A 103 14.73 -7.61 1.20
C LEU A 103 15.70 -7.28 2.36
N VAL A 104 16.65 -8.15 2.66
CA VAL A 104 17.67 -7.90 3.71
C VAL A 104 18.55 -6.70 3.34
N GLU A 105 18.92 -6.55 2.08
CA GLU A 105 19.69 -5.37 1.61
C GLU A 105 18.87 -4.06 1.75
N GLY A 106 17.55 -4.12 1.53
CA GLY A 106 16.67 -2.95 1.61
C GLY A 106 16.18 -2.61 3.02
N PHE A 107 15.95 -3.62 3.87
CA PHE A 107 15.29 -3.45 5.16
C PHE A 107 16.14 -3.90 6.38
N GLY A 108 17.33 -4.42 6.14
CA GLY A 108 18.25 -4.84 7.20
C GLY A 108 18.14 -6.32 7.59
N GLY A 109 18.86 -6.70 8.63
CA GLY A 109 18.96 -8.10 9.08
C GLY A 109 17.70 -8.63 9.76
N CYS A 110 17.63 -9.96 9.89
CA CYS A 110 16.54 -10.63 10.58
C CYS A 110 16.64 -10.43 12.09
N GLY A 111 15.59 -9.94 12.70
CA GLY A 111 15.36 -9.88 14.14
C GLY A 111 14.27 -10.83 14.62
N SER A 112 14.00 -10.82 15.91
CA SER A 112 12.87 -11.50 16.56
C SER A 112 11.68 -10.55 16.71
N GLY A 113 10.47 -11.10 16.88
CA GLY A 113 9.28 -10.29 17.16
C GLY A 113 7.99 -11.01 16.80
N PRO A 114 6.84 -10.34 16.94
CA PRO A 114 5.54 -10.93 16.64
C PRO A 114 5.45 -11.34 15.17
N VAL A 115 4.84 -12.51 14.95
CA VAL A 115 4.59 -13.07 13.62
C VAL A 115 3.15 -12.78 13.23
N PRO A 116 2.88 -12.17 12.07
CA PRO A 116 1.51 -11.97 11.59
C PRO A 116 0.77 -13.30 11.39
N ASP A 117 -0.55 -13.31 11.60
CA ASP A 117 -1.40 -14.51 11.44
C ASP A 117 -1.25 -15.18 10.07
N GLN A 118 -1.02 -14.38 9.03
CA GLN A 118 -0.78 -14.85 7.67
C GLN A 118 0.46 -15.75 7.54
N LEU A 119 1.37 -15.70 8.50
CA LEU A 119 2.60 -16.47 8.58
C LEU A 119 2.62 -17.49 9.74
N ALA A 120 1.48 -17.75 10.40
CA ALA A 120 1.39 -18.64 11.56
C ALA A 120 1.91 -20.06 11.27
N ASN A 121 1.78 -20.54 10.02
CA ASN A 121 2.24 -21.87 9.58
C ASN A 121 3.53 -21.81 8.73
N ALA A 122 4.21 -20.65 8.73
CA ALA A 122 5.44 -20.50 7.98
C ALA A 122 6.65 -21.01 8.76
N THR A 123 7.65 -21.47 8.05
CA THR A 123 8.98 -21.81 8.57
C THR A 123 9.97 -20.71 8.18
N HIS A 124 11.16 -20.71 8.81
CA HIS A 124 12.22 -19.73 8.50
C HIS A 124 11.74 -18.28 8.51
N VAL A 125 10.95 -17.92 9.52
CA VAL A 125 10.43 -16.56 9.67
C VAL A 125 11.60 -15.60 9.95
N CYS A 126 11.57 -14.47 9.22
CA CYS A 126 12.55 -13.40 9.36
C CYS A 126 11.77 -12.07 9.47
N ARG A 127 11.99 -11.33 10.54
CA ARG A 127 11.44 -9.98 10.75
C ARG A 127 12.53 -8.94 10.58
N MET A 128 12.25 -7.91 9.79
CA MET A 128 13.06 -6.71 9.63
C MET A 128 12.21 -5.52 10.04
N SER A 129 12.68 -4.67 10.95
CA SER A 129 11.84 -3.59 11.51
C SER A 129 12.73 -2.46 12.03
N THR A 130 12.21 -1.25 11.97
CA THR A 130 12.82 -0.05 12.59
C THR A 130 12.32 0.18 14.02
N ASP A 131 11.39 -0.65 14.53
CA ASP A 131 10.71 -0.41 15.81
C ASP A 131 11.59 -0.70 17.04
N ASP A 132 12.75 -1.34 16.87
CA ASP A 132 13.55 -1.82 18.01
C ASP A 132 14.44 -0.73 18.68
N ASP A 133 14.45 0.50 18.12
CA ASP A 133 15.32 1.59 18.60
C ASP A 133 14.62 2.60 19.52
N THR A 134 13.58 2.19 20.24
CA THR A 134 12.89 3.08 21.22
C THR A 134 13.75 3.43 22.45
N ALA A 135 14.95 2.89 22.57
CA ALA A 135 15.85 3.05 23.72
C ALA A 135 16.92 4.16 23.54
N THR A 136 16.95 4.85 22.43
CA THR A 136 17.95 5.89 22.17
C THR A 136 17.32 7.28 22.17
N ASP A 137 18.02 8.28 22.76
CA ASP A 137 17.68 9.72 22.74
C ASP A 137 17.72 10.33 21.30
N LYS A 138 17.68 9.50 20.27
CA LYS A 138 17.66 9.92 18.88
C LYS A 138 16.21 10.20 18.44
N PRO A 139 16.00 11.22 17.61
CA PRO A 139 14.69 11.44 17.03
C PRO A 139 14.22 10.19 16.26
N PRO A 140 12.92 9.84 16.34
CA PRO A 140 12.41 8.67 15.63
C PRO A 140 12.71 8.80 14.14
N PRO A 141 13.01 7.67 13.45
CA PRO A 141 13.26 7.69 12.02
C PRO A 141 12.02 8.23 11.29
N PRO A 142 12.21 8.98 10.18
CA PRO A 142 11.11 9.56 9.41
C PRO A 142 10.20 8.50 8.79
N ARG A 143 10.69 7.27 8.73
CA ARG A 143 9.99 6.12 8.18
C ARG A 143 10.13 4.92 9.09
N LEU A 144 8.99 4.41 9.53
CA LEU A 144 8.89 3.16 10.27
C LEU A 144 8.51 2.04 9.31
N PHE A 145 9.10 0.87 9.47
CA PHE A 145 8.70 -0.30 8.70
C PHE A 145 8.74 -1.57 9.54
N SER A 146 7.89 -2.50 9.17
CA SER A 146 7.90 -3.88 9.63
C SER A 146 7.70 -4.80 8.42
N VAL A 147 8.72 -5.58 8.10
CA VAL A 147 8.71 -6.55 7.01
C VAL A 147 8.93 -7.92 7.60
N VAL A 148 7.95 -8.81 7.47
CA VAL A 148 8.03 -10.18 7.98
C VAL A 148 7.91 -11.15 6.81
N THR A 149 8.89 -12.03 6.67
CA THR A 149 8.90 -13.07 5.63
C THR A 149 8.84 -14.44 6.27
N GLY A 150 8.25 -15.41 5.57
CA GLY A 150 8.22 -16.80 6.00
C GLY A 150 8.05 -17.76 4.83
N ILE A 151 8.63 -18.94 4.93
CA ILE A 151 8.54 -19.98 3.91
C ILE A 151 7.32 -20.85 4.19
N MET A 152 6.44 -20.97 3.21
CA MET A 152 5.24 -21.79 3.27
C MET A 152 5.55 -23.25 2.94
N ALA A 153 4.63 -24.17 3.24
CA ALA A 153 4.79 -25.60 3.02
C ALA A 153 5.04 -25.99 1.55
N ASP A 154 4.56 -25.20 0.60
CA ASP A 154 4.79 -25.37 -0.84
C ASP A 154 6.16 -24.86 -1.31
N GLY A 155 6.94 -24.28 -0.40
CA GLY A 155 8.24 -23.68 -0.65
C GLY A 155 8.19 -22.26 -1.21
N SER A 156 7.02 -21.66 -1.36
CA SER A 156 6.91 -20.24 -1.67
C SER A 156 7.24 -19.38 -0.43
N MET A 157 7.65 -18.13 -0.63
CA MET A 157 7.84 -17.18 0.46
C MET A 157 6.68 -16.17 0.47
N VAL A 158 6.08 -16.00 1.63
CA VAL A 158 5.13 -14.91 1.87
C VAL A 158 5.86 -13.81 2.62
N THR A 159 5.65 -12.57 2.18
CA THR A 159 6.15 -11.35 2.83
C THR A 159 4.98 -10.47 3.21
N VAL A 160 4.89 -10.12 4.47
CA VAL A 160 3.95 -9.11 4.99
C VAL A 160 4.74 -7.86 5.27
N LEU A 161 4.31 -6.74 4.68
CA LEU A 161 5.00 -5.47 4.75
C LEU A 161 4.04 -4.41 5.28
N HIS A 162 4.51 -3.66 6.27
CA HIS A 162 3.86 -2.46 6.79
C HIS A 162 4.90 -1.34 6.82
N ILE A 163 4.61 -0.23 6.17
CA ILE A 163 5.46 0.96 6.16
C ILE A 163 4.59 2.15 6.58
N GLN A 164 5.12 2.95 7.50
CA GLN A 164 4.51 4.19 7.94
C GLN A 164 5.53 5.30 7.84
N SER A 165 5.19 6.40 7.17
CA SER A 165 5.95 7.65 7.14
C SER A 165 5.20 8.73 7.91
N ARG A 166 5.90 9.57 8.64
CA ARG A 166 5.36 10.71 9.38
C ARG A 166 5.65 12.01 8.67
#